data_d14e84f587b41a2298becbdc2dd03c44
#
_entry.id   d14e84f587b41a2298becbdc2dd03c44
#
_cell.length_a   1.000
_cell.length_b   1.000
_cell.length_c   1.000
_cell.angle_alpha   90.00
_cell.angle_beta   90.00
_cell.angle_gamma   90.00
#
_symmetry.space_group_name_H-M   'P 1'
#
loop_
_entity.id
_entity.type
_entity.pdbx_description
1 polymer ?
#
loop_
_entity_poly.entity_id
_entity_poly.type
_entity_poly.pdbx_seq_one_letter_code
_entity_poly.pdbx_strand_id
1 'polypeptide(L)'
;PISAEKLKSAFIANMSHEVRTPLNAIVGFSGLMVSASGEEERKMYADIIAENNERLLRLVNDIFDLSQIESGTVDFVYTEFDANDLLRELDGILKAKLNNSPVELICEAHVQPIMMYSERERIIQVLSNLLHNAMKFTASGEIRFGCRLEGMEEVYFFVSDTGIGIPEEEQKKIFSRFI
;
A
#
# COMPACT_ATOMS: atom_id res chain seq x y z
N PRO A 1 -5.42 -27.99 -13.87
CA PRO A 1 -5.68 -26.56 -13.88
C PRO A 1 -6.90 -26.28 -13.01
N ILE A 2 -6.70 -25.48 -11.95
CA ILE A 2 -7.78 -25.01 -11.10
C ILE A 2 -8.66 -24.10 -11.98
N SER A 3 -9.99 -24.36 -12.01
CA SER A 3 -10.88 -23.54 -12.82
C SER A 3 -10.96 -22.11 -12.28
N ALA A 4 -11.15 -21.11 -13.16
CA ALA A 4 -11.28 -19.69 -12.78
C ALA A 4 -12.36 -19.47 -11.70
N GLU A 5 -13.40 -20.29 -11.71
CA GLU A 5 -14.50 -20.28 -10.75
C GLU A 5 -14.07 -20.73 -9.34
N LYS A 6 -13.17 -21.70 -9.24
CA LYS A 6 -12.59 -22.12 -7.95
C LYS A 6 -11.64 -21.07 -7.37
N LEU A 7 -10.86 -20.40 -8.23
CA LEU A 7 -9.99 -19.30 -7.82
C LEU A 7 -10.83 -18.11 -7.31
N LYS A 8 -11.91 -17.76 -8.00
CA LYS A 8 -12.83 -16.69 -7.56
C LYS A 8 -13.50 -17.02 -6.23
N SER A 9 -13.94 -18.26 -6.03
CA SER A 9 -14.55 -18.70 -4.77
C SER A 9 -13.54 -18.69 -3.61
N ALA A 10 -12.31 -19.15 -3.84
CA ALA A 10 -11.24 -19.09 -2.85
C ALA A 10 -10.88 -17.63 -2.48
N PHE A 11 -10.84 -16.73 -3.48
CA PHE A 11 -10.62 -15.32 -3.26
C PHE A 11 -11.69 -14.68 -2.37
N ILE A 12 -12.98 -14.92 -2.66
CA ILE A 12 -14.10 -14.40 -1.85
C ILE A 12 -14.02 -14.92 -0.42
N ALA A 13 -13.70 -16.21 -0.24
CA ALA A 13 -13.54 -16.80 1.09
C ALA A 13 -12.38 -16.17 1.87
N ASN A 14 -11.23 -15.98 1.22
CA ASN A 14 -10.07 -15.33 1.82
C ASN A 14 -10.36 -13.86 2.17
N MET A 15 -11.00 -13.11 1.27
CA MET A 15 -11.40 -11.72 1.52
C MET A 15 -12.38 -11.61 2.69
N SER A 16 -13.33 -12.52 2.79
CA SER A 16 -14.26 -12.56 3.93
C SER A 16 -13.52 -12.75 5.27
N HIS A 17 -12.48 -13.58 5.27
CA HIS A 17 -11.65 -13.78 6.46
C HIS A 17 -10.77 -12.57 6.75
N GLU A 18 -10.13 -12.00 5.72
CA GLU A 18 -9.29 -10.80 5.83
C GLU A 18 -10.07 -9.57 6.33
N VAL A 19 -11.34 -9.40 5.95
CA VAL A 19 -12.24 -8.35 6.41
C VAL A 19 -12.70 -8.59 7.84
N ARG A 20 -12.98 -9.85 8.22
CA ARG A 20 -13.49 -10.20 9.56
C ARG A 20 -12.49 -9.91 10.66
N THR A 21 -11.21 -10.13 10.43
CA THR A 21 -10.14 -9.95 11.42
C THR A 21 -10.05 -8.51 11.92
N PRO A 22 -9.85 -7.48 11.07
CA PRO A 22 -9.83 -6.10 11.52
C PRO A 22 -11.19 -5.63 12.08
N LEU A 23 -12.30 -6.10 11.52
CA LEU A 23 -13.63 -5.76 12.02
C LEU A 23 -13.85 -6.25 13.45
N ASN A 24 -13.47 -7.49 13.75
CA ASN A 24 -13.55 -8.03 15.10
C ASN A 24 -12.65 -7.27 16.10
N ALA A 25 -11.45 -6.85 15.66
CA ALA A 25 -10.57 -6.02 16.47
C ALA A 25 -11.22 -4.66 16.78
N ILE A 26 -11.77 -3.98 15.78
CA ILE A 26 -12.48 -2.70 15.96
C ILE A 26 -13.62 -2.85 16.96
N VAL A 27 -14.48 -3.85 16.79
CA VAL A 27 -15.63 -4.11 17.69
C VAL A 27 -15.15 -4.44 19.10
N GLY A 28 -14.15 -5.33 19.24
CA GLY A 28 -13.63 -5.75 20.54
C GLY A 28 -13.00 -4.59 21.32
N PHE A 29 -12.11 -3.83 20.69
CA PHE A 29 -11.43 -2.70 21.35
C PHE A 29 -12.37 -1.51 21.59
N SER A 30 -13.39 -1.30 20.74
CA SER A 30 -14.45 -0.32 21.01
C SER A 30 -15.23 -0.64 22.28
N GLY A 31 -15.51 -1.92 22.53
CA GLY A 31 -16.13 -2.38 23.78
C GLY A 31 -15.23 -2.15 25.00
N LEU A 32 -13.94 -2.48 24.88
CA LEU A 32 -12.96 -2.28 25.95
C LEU A 32 -12.73 -0.78 26.26
N MET A 33 -12.78 0.08 25.26
CA MET A 33 -12.62 1.54 25.42
C MET A 33 -13.64 2.13 26.40
N VAL A 34 -14.85 1.59 26.45
CA VAL A 34 -15.92 2.04 27.37
C VAL A 34 -15.57 1.76 28.83
N SER A 35 -14.83 0.67 29.09
CA SER A 35 -14.42 0.24 30.44
C SER A 35 -12.99 0.62 30.81
N ALA A 36 -12.28 1.33 29.92
CA ALA A 36 -10.91 1.74 30.15
C ALA A 36 -10.75 2.67 31.34
N SER A 37 -9.84 2.34 32.25
CA SER A 37 -9.69 3.02 33.55
C SER A 37 -8.77 4.25 33.48
N GLY A 38 -8.01 4.45 32.37
CA GLY A 38 -7.03 5.51 32.21
C GLY A 38 -6.97 6.08 30.79
N GLU A 39 -6.36 7.25 30.67
CA GLU A 39 -6.18 7.93 29.38
C GLU A 39 -5.20 7.19 28.46
N GLU A 40 -4.13 6.62 29.01
CA GLU A 40 -3.15 5.81 28.27
C GLU A 40 -3.79 4.56 27.66
N GLU A 41 -4.63 3.88 28.44
CA GLU A 41 -5.35 2.68 27.98
C GLU A 41 -6.36 3.03 26.87
N ARG A 42 -7.08 4.14 27.03
CA ARG A 42 -7.99 4.64 25.99
C ARG A 42 -7.25 4.99 24.69
N LYS A 43 -6.10 5.64 24.82
CA LYS A 43 -5.26 5.99 23.67
C LYS A 43 -4.78 4.73 22.97
N MET A 44 -4.28 3.74 23.70
CA MET A 44 -3.85 2.46 23.13
C MET A 44 -4.98 1.78 22.34
N TYR A 45 -6.20 1.72 22.90
CA TYR A 45 -7.35 1.13 22.19
C TYR A 45 -7.75 1.95 20.97
N ALA A 46 -7.71 3.28 21.05
CA ALA A 46 -7.98 4.17 19.93
C ALA A 46 -6.99 3.95 18.78
N ASP A 47 -5.69 3.82 19.08
CA ASP A 47 -4.64 3.58 18.09
C ASP A 47 -4.85 2.21 17.40
N ILE A 48 -5.19 1.16 18.16
CA ILE A 48 -5.51 -0.16 17.59
C ILE A 48 -6.74 -0.10 16.69
N ILE A 49 -7.79 0.61 17.09
CA ILE A 49 -9.01 0.79 16.29
C ILE A 49 -8.66 1.52 14.99
N ALA A 50 -7.89 2.61 15.07
CA ALA A 50 -7.50 3.41 13.91
C ALA A 50 -6.69 2.57 12.91
N GLU A 51 -5.70 1.80 13.36
CA GLU A 51 -4.89 0.93 12.53
C GLU A 51 -5.74 -0.14 11.80
N ASN A 52 -6.65 -0.80 12.53
CA ASN A 52 -7.52 -1.80 11.93
C ASN A 52 -8.55 -1.20 10.97
N ASN A 53 -9.01 0.03 11.22
CA ASN A 53 -9.88 0.76 10.30
C ASN A 53 -9.15 1.11 9.00
N GLU A 54 -7.90 1.60 9.07
CA GLU A 54 -7.08 1.83 7.86
C GLU A 54 -6.85 0.53 7.06
N ARG A 55 -6.61 -0.58 7.76
CA ARG A 55 -6.46 -1.89 7.13
C ARG A 55 -7.74 -2.31 6.40
N LEU A 56 -8.89 -2.14 7.05
CA LEU A 56 -10.20 -2.48 6.47
C LEU A 56 -10.51 -1.64 5.24
N LEU A 57 -10.25 -0.33 5.30
CA LEU A 57 -10.45 0.58 4.15
C LEU A 57 -9.57 0.17 2.96
N ARG A 58 -8.31 -0.21 3.19
CA ARG A 58 -7.44 -0.72 2.11
C ARG A 58 -8.03 -1.98 1.46
N LEU A 59 -8.46 -2.96 2.26
CA LEU A 59 -9.07 -4.19 1.74
C LEU A 59 -10.33 -3.93 0.91
N VAL A 60 -11.18 -3.01 1.36
CA VAL A 60 -12.40 -2.64 0.61
C VAL A 60 -12.03 -1.98 -0.72
N ASN A 61 -11.06 -1.08 -0.73
CA ASN A 61 -10.60 -0.43 -1.95
C ASN A 61 -9.97 -1.45 -2.92
N ASP A 62 -9.16 -2.40 -2.43
CA ASP A 62 -8.56 -3.45 -3.25
C ASP A 62 -9.63 -4.34 -3.91
N ILE A 63 -10.70 -4.70 -3.17
CA ILE A 63 -11.85 -5.46 -3.71
C ILE A 63 -12.57 -4.64 -4.78
N PHE A 64 -12.77 -3.35 -4.55
CA PHE A 64 -13.45 -2.45 -5.49
C PHE A 64 -12.64 -2.28 -6.78
N ASP A 65 -11.32 -2.04 -6.68
CA ASP A 65 -10.41 -1.93 -7.81
C ASP A 65 -10.39 -3.23 -8.64
N LEU A 66 -10.31 -4.38 -7.96
CA LEU A 66 -10.38 -5.66 -8.65
C LEU A 66 -11.70 -5.85 -9.41
N SER A 67 -12.81 -5.47 -8.79
CA SER A 67 -14.13 -5.54 -9.43
C SER A 67 -14.21 -4.66 -10.68
N GLN A 68 -13.66 -3.43 -10.64
CA GLN A 68 -13.60 -2.55 -11.81
C GLN A 68 -12.70 -3.12 -12.92
N ILE A 69 -11.56 -3.70 -12.56
CA ILE A 69 -10.65 -4.34 -13.54
C ILE A 69 -11.34 -5.54 -14.20
N GLU A 70 -12.03 -6.40 -13.42
CA GLU A 70 -12.73 -7.57 -13.97
C GLU A 70 -13.90 -7.20 -14.88
N SER A 71 -14.63 -6.12 -14.55
CA SER A 71 -15.75 -5.63 -15.36
C SER A 71 -15.33 -4.81 -16.58
N GLY A 72 -14.05 -4.42 -16.66
CA GLY A 72 -13.55 -3.52 -17.71
C GLY A 72 -14.09 -2.09 -17.62
N THR A 73 -14.56 -1.69 -16.43
CA THR A 73 -15.17 -0.37 -16.17
C THR A 73 -14.21 0.61 -15.50
N VAL A 74 -12.90 0.39 -15.63
CA VAL A 74 -11.91 1.32 -15.09
C VAL A 74 -11.89 2.58 -15.95
N ASP A 75 -12.33 3.69 -15.37
CA ASP A 75 -12.19 5.01 -15.99
C ASP A 75 -10.82 5.59 -15.63
N PHE A 76 -10.00 5.88 -16.64
CA PHE A 76 -8.70 6.52 -16.45
C PHE A 76 -8.84 8.03 -16.67
N VAL A 77 -8.45 8.80 -15.66
CA VAL A 77 -8.42 10.27 -15.74
C VAL A 77 -6.97 10.72 -15.93
N TYR A 78 -6.59 10.97 -17.19
CA TYR A 78 -5.25 11.42 -17.53
C TYR A 78 -5.10 12.91 -17.24
N THR A 79 -4.02 13.27 -16.53
CA THR A 79 -3.66 14.64 -16.19
C THR A 79 -2.17 14.89 -16.43
N GLU A 80 -1.80 16.15 -16.64
CA GLU A 80 -0.39 16.56 -16.63
C GLU A 80 0.05 16.83 -15.19
N PHE A 81 1.20 16.28 -14.81
CA PHE A 81 1.80 16.51 -13.49
C PHE A 81 3.32 16.29 -13.52
N ASP A 82 4.03 16.86 -12.55
CA ASP A 82 5.44 16.56 -12.32
C ASP A 82 5.59 15.30 -11.46
N ALA A 83 6.32 14.31 -11.94
CA ALA A 83 6.64 13.10 -11.20
C ALA A 83 7.36 13.39 -9.86
N ASN A 84 8.16 14.44 -9.81
CA ASN A 84 8.84 14.86 -8.59
C ASN A 84 7.86 15.35 -7.51
N ASP A 85 6.77 16.03 -7.88
CA ASP A 85 5.77 16.50 -6.91
C ASP A 85 5.02 15.31 -6.30
N LEU A 86 4.71 14.32 -7.12
CA LEU A 86 4.12 13.06 -6.65
C LEU A 86 5.05 12.36 -5.64
N LEU A 87 6.36 12.26 -5.95
CA LEU A 87 7.32 11.64 -5.04
C LEU A 87 7.48 12.42 -3.73
N ARG A 88 7.50 13.77 -3.77
CA ARG A 88 7.58 14.61 -2.56
C ARG A 88 6.34 14.46 -1.67
N GLU A 89 5.17 14.33 -2.26
CA GLU A 89 3.93 14.06 -1.52
C GLU A 89 4.00 12.73 -0.77
N LEU A 90 4.42 11.66 -1.45
CA LEU A 90 4.63 10.35 -0.84
C LEU A 90 5.71 10.40 0.26
N ASP A 91 6.82 11.10 0.03
CA ASP A 91 7.90 11.26 1.01
C ASP A 91 7.40 11.90 2.31
N GLY A 92 6.60 12.98 2.19
CA GLY A 92 6.03 13.66 3.35
C GLY A 92 5.10 12.77 4.17
N ILE A 93 4.22 12.01 3.52
CA ILE A 93 3.29 11.09 4.18
C ILE A 93 4.05 9.95 4.88
N LEU A 94 5.05 9.38 4.20
CA LEU A 94 5.77 8.21 4.72
C LEU A 94 6.76 8.57 5.83
N LYS A 95 7.42 9.71 5.75
CA LYS A 95 8.28 10.21 6.85
C LYS A 95 7.51 10.42 8.14
N ALA A 96 6.28 10.90 8.05
CA ALA A 96 5.42 11.03 9.23
C ALA A 96 5.08 9.67 9.87
N LYS A 97 4.91 8.62 9.06
CA LYS A 97 4.65 7.24 9.53
C LYS A 97 5.90 6.56 10.09
N LEU A 98 7.08 6.83 9.53
CA LEU A 98 8.36 6.26 9.97
C LEU A 98 9.04 7.04 11.10
N ASN A 99 8.37 8.05 11.67
CA ASN A 99 8.91 8.82 12.78
C ASN A 99 9.31 7.89 13.94
N ASN A 100 10.59 7.99 14.36
CA ASN A 100 11.23 7.09 15.33
C ASN A 100 11.42 5.62 14.88
N SER A 101 11.30 5.32 13.60
CA SER A 101 11.67 4.00 13.06
C SER A 101 13.18 3.87 12.86
N PRO A 102 13.77 2.67 12.99
CA PRO A 102 15.16 2.42 12.63
C PRO A 102 15.37 2.29 11.11
N VAL A 103 14.36 2.59 10.32
CA VAL A 103 14.39 2.55 8.85
C VAL A 103 14.56 3.96 8.30
N GLU A 104 15.59 4.18 7.49
CA GLU A 104 15.81 5.43 6.78
C GLU A 104 15.00 5.45 5.47
N LEU A 105 14.22 6.50 5.26
CA LEU A 105 13.47 6.71 4.00
C LEU A 105 14.21 7.72 3.12
N ILE A 106 14.58 7.30 1.92
CA ILE A 106 15.33 8.10 0.95
C ILE A 106 14.47 8.28 -0.31
N CYS A 107 14.05 9.51 -0.56
CA CYS A 107 13.36 9.90 -1.78
C CYS A 107 14.37 10.45 -2.80
N GLU A 108 14.51 9.79 -3.93
CA GLU A 108 15.39 10.19 -5.04
C GLU A 108 14.54 10.89 -6.12
N ALA A 109 14.20 12.16 -5.85
CA ALA A 109 13.57 13.01 -6.86
C ALA A 109 14.62 13.56 -7.83
N HIS A 110 14.23 13.72 -9.10
CA HIS A 110 15.11 14.30 -10.10
C HIS A 110 15.29 15.80 -9.89
N VAL A 111 16.47 16.34 -10.27
CA VAL A 111 16.78 17.77 -10.11
C VAL A 111 15.89 18.66 -10.98
N GLN A 112 15.55 18.20 -12.19
CA GLN A 112 14.67 18.92 -13.11
C GLN A 112 13.25 18.33 -13.05
N PRO A 113 12.21 19.14 -13.36
CA PRO A 113 10.85 18.63 -13.48
C PRO A 113 10.75 17.51 -14.51
N ILE A 114 10.01 16.46 -14.17
CA ILE A 114 9.68 15.36 -15.09
C ILE A 114 8.18 15.42 -15.32
N MET A 115 7.79 16.13 -16.39
CA MET A 115 6.39 16.29 -16.75
C MET A 115 5.86 15.00 -17.39
N MET A 116 4.73 14.52 -16.90
CA MET A 116 4.05 13.31 -17.37
C MET A 116 2.60 13.62 -17.70
N TYR A 117 2.06 12.96 -18.72
CA TYR A 117 0.64 12.88 -18.98
C TYR A 117 0.15 11.47 -18.72
N SER A 118 -0.43 11.24 -17.55
CA SER A 118 -0.81 9.91 -17.11
C SER A 118 -1.92 9.97 -16.05
N GLU A 119 -2.31 8.82 -15.55
CA GLU A 119 -3.25 8.67 -14.45
C GLU A 119 -2.50 8.73 -13.11
N ARG A 120 -2.45 9.93 -12.53
CA ARG A 120 -1.66 10.25 -11.34
C ARG A 120 -2.01 9.39 -10.13
N GLU A 121 -3.30 9.22 -9.85
CA GLU A 121 -3.78 8.49 -8.67
C GLU A 121 -3.43 7.00 -8.73
N ARG A 122 -3.42 6.41 -9.92
CA ARG A 122 -3.02 5.01 -10.09
C ARG A 122 -1.51 4.81 -9.90
N ILE A 123 -0.70 5.78 -10.31
CA ILE A 123 0.75 5.74 -10.04
C ILE A 123 1.00 5.85 -8.53
N ILE A 124 0.32 6.78 -7.86
CA ILE A 124 0.38 6.90 -6.39
C ILE A 124 -0.01 5.59 -5.72
N GLN A 125 -1.09 4.97 -6.17
CA GLN A 125 -1.58 3.71 -5.63
C GLN A 125 -0.55 2.58 -5.76
N VAL A 126 0.06 2.42 -6.94
CA VAL A 126 1.11 1.42 -7.17
C VAL A 126 2.31 1.66 -6.28
N LEU A 127 2.82 2.90 -6.27
CA LEU A 127 3.98 3.26 -5.44
C LEU A 127 3.67 3.09 -3.94
N SER A 128 2.49 3.51 -3.49
CA SER A 128 2.06 3.34 -2.09
C SER A 128 2.00 1.87 -1.69
N ASN A 129 1.53 0.99 -2.56
CA ASN A 129 1.50 -0.46 -2.30
C ASN A 129 2.92 -1.03 -2.17
N LEU A 130 3.83 -0.66 -3.07
CA LEU A 130 5.23 -1.10 -3.01
C LEU A 130 5.94 -0.56 -1.76
N LEU A 131 5.76 0.72 -1.44
CA LEU A 131 6.34 1.36 -0.27
C LEU A 131 5.79 0.79 1.04
N HIS A 132 4.49 0.48 1.08
CA HIS A 132 3.90 -0.20 2.24
C HIS A 132 4.50 -1.60 2.46
N ASN A 133 4.71 -2.36 1.39
CA ASN A 133 5.40 -3.64 1.48
C ASN A 133 6.84 -3.48 1.96
N ALA A 134 7.59 -2.53 1.41
CA ALA A 134 8.95 -2.22 1.84
C ALA A 134 8.99 -1.89 3.33
N MET A 135 8.11 -1.03 3.84
CA MET A 135 8.02 -0.68 5.26
C MET A 135 7.66 -1.88 6.16
N LYS A 136 6.79 -2.77 5.68
CA LYS A 136 6.36 -3.96 6.42
C LYS A 136 7.49 -4.98 6.58
N PHE A 137 8.35 -5.12 5.56
CA PHE A 137 9.35 -6.18 5.50
C PHE A 137 10.78 -5.71 5.77
N THR A 138 10.98 -4.42 6.06
CA THR A 138 12.26 -3.85 6.46
C THR A 138 12.22 -3.45 7.93
N ALA A 139 12.84 -4.25 8.79
CA ALA A 139 12.89 -3.98 10.24
C ALA A 139 13.91 -2.88 10.60
N SER A 140 14.99 -2.77 9.83
CA SER A 140 16.05 -1.76 9.96
C SER A 140 16.80 -1.64 8.65
N GLY A 141 17.44 -0.49 8.42
CA GLY A 141 18.18 -0.20 7.19
C GLY A 141 17.52 0.91 6.39
N GLU A 142 17.37 0.77 5.08
CA GLU A 142 16.87 1.85 4.24
C GLU A 142 15.80 1.38 3.26
N ILE A 143 14.92 2.32 2.92
CA ILE A 143 13.96 2.22 1.82
C ILE A 143 14.24 3.38 0.88
N ARG A 144 14.54 3.09 -0.39
CA ARG A 144 14.77 4.07 -1.44
C ARG A 144 13.63 4.03 -2.44
N PHE A 145 13.16 5.17 -2.86
CA PHE A 145 12.21 5.26 -3.96
C PHE A 145 12.44 6.52 -4.77
N GLY A 146 12.04 6.50 -6.02
CA GLY A 146 12.27 7.63 -6.88
C GLY A 146 11.83 7.38 -8.30
N CYS A 147 12.21 8.29 -9.21
CA CYS A 147 12.03 8.11 -10.62
C CYS A 147 13.27 8.56 -11.41
N ARG A 148 13.41 8.03 -12.59
CA ARG A 148 14.42 8.42 -13.57
C ARG A 148 13.86 8.37 -15.00
N LEU A 149 14.42 9.19 -15.86
CA LEU A 149 14.11 9.11 -17.29
C LEU A 149 14.88 7.94 -17.90
N GLU A 150 14.17 7.06 -18.61
CA GLU A 150 14.77 6.05 -19.47
C GLU A 150 14.50 6.44 -20.93
N GLY A 151 15.58 6.86 -21.63
CA GLY A 151 15.44 7.41 -22.98
C GLY A 151 14.79 8.80 -22.99
N MET A 152 13.98 9.08 -24.01
CA MET A 152 13.36 10.41 -24.21
C MET A 152 11.88 10.48 -23.79
N GLU A 153 11.22 9.34 -23.61
CA GLU A 153 9.76 9.28 -23.45
C GLU A 153 9.29 8.38 -22.30
N GLU A 154 10.20 7.70 -21.59
CA GLU A 154 9.84 6.76 -20.54
C GLU A 154 10.31 7.24 -19.17
N VAL A 155 9.43 7.16 -18.19
CA VAL A 155 9.73 7.42 -16.78
C VAL A 155 9.71 6.10 -16.04
N TYR A 156 10.85 5.76 -15.45
CA TYR A 156 11.01 4.57 -14.64
C TYR A 156 10.88 4.94 -13.16
N PHE A 157 9.87 4.39 -12.49
CA PHE A 157 9.73 4.49 -11.04
C PHE A 157 10.32 3.25 -10.37
N PHE A 158 10.93 3.42 -9.22
CA PHE A 158 11.50 2.31 -8.45
C PHE A 158 11.24 2.45 -6.96
N VAL A 159 11.15 1.30 -6.30
CA VAL A 159 11.20 1.15 -4.84
C VAL A 159 12.21 0.05 -4.55
N SER A 160 13.14 0.33 -3.66
CA SER A 160 14.17 -0.61 -3.20
C SER A 160 14.24 -0.60 -1.69
N ASP A 161 14.39 -1.76 -1.08
CA ASP A 161 14.50 -1.92 0.36
C ASP A 161 15.63 -2.87 0.73
N THR A 162 16.08 -2.79 1.99
CA THR A 162 17.10 -3.67 2.58
C THR A 162 16.47 -4.70 3.53
N GLY A 163 15.21 -5.05 3.31
CA GLY A 163 14.46 -6.00 4.11
C GLY A 163 14.82 -7.46 3.87
N ILE A 164 13.92 -8.35 4.25
CA ILE A 164 14.12 -9.80 4.17
C ILE A 164 14.23 -10.34 2.74
N GLY A 165 13.89 -9.54 1.75
CA GLY A 165 13.82 -9.96 0.34
C GLY A 165 12.70 -10.96 0.04
N ILE A 166 12.62 -11.36 -1.24
CA ILE A 166 11.63 -12.32 -1.73
C ILE A 166 12.37 -13.54 -2.28
N PRO A 167 12.11 -14.75 -1.76
CA PRO A 167 12.70 -15.97 -2.28
C PRO A 167 12.44 -16.15 -3.79
N GLU A 168 13.40 -16.67 -4.53
CA GLU A 168 13.33 -16.77 -5.99
C GLU A 168 12.10 -17.56 -6.47
N GLU A 169 11.70 -18.58 -5.72
CA GLU A 169 10.50 -19.38 -6.01
C GLU A 169 9.21 -18.58 -5.90
N GLU A 170 9.17 -17.60 -4.99
CA GLU A 170 8.00 -16.74 -4.77
C GLU A 170 7.97 -15.56 -5.75
N GLN A 171 9.11 -15.07 -6.23
CA GLN A 171 9.18 -13.94 -7.17
C GLN A 171 8.34 -14.14 -8.43
N LYS A 172 8.21 -15.38 -8.90
CA LYS A 172 7.39 -15.73 -10.08
C LYS A 172 5.87 -15.64 -9.79
N LYS A 173 5.50 -15.62 -8.52
CA LYS A 173 4.10 -15.67 -8.09
C LYS A 173 3.56 -14.32 -7.62
N ILE A 174 4.43 -13.39 -7.16
CA ILE A 174 4.01 -12.12 -6.55
C ILE A 174 3.09 -11.24 -7.40
N PHE A 175 3.10 -11.43 -8.73
CA PHE A 175 2.21 -10.76 -9.68
C PHE A 175 1.08 -11.66 -10.18
N SER A 176 0.96 -12.88 -9.66
CA SER A 176 -0.13 -13.77 -10.05
C SER A 176 -1.39 -13.41 -9.26
N ARG A 177 -2.55 -13.51 -9.93
CA ARG A 177 -3.83 -13.22 -9.28
C ARG A 177 -4.21 -14.34 -8.31
N PHE A 178 -4.71 -13.98 -7.13
CA PHE A 178 -5.33 -14.91 -6.17
C PHE A 178 -4.37 -15.94 -5.54
N ILE A 179 -3.14 -15.54 -5.19
CA ILE A 179 -2.24 -16.37 -4.40
C ILE A 179 -2.45 -16.13 -2.91
#